data_a10b2e292dbbe35a803eee46a9058b82
#
_entry.id   a10b2e292dbbe35a803eee46a9058b82
#
_cell.length_a   1.000
_cell.length_b   1.000
_cell.length_c   1.000
_cell.angle_alpha   90.00
_cell.angle_beta   90.00
_cell.angle_gamma   90.00
#
_symmetry.space_group_name_H-M   'P 1'
#
loop_
_entity.id
_entity.type
_entity.pdbx_description
1 polymer ?
#
loop_
_entity_poly.entity_id
_entity_poly.type
_entity_poly.pdbx_seq_one_letter_code
_entity_poly.pdbx_strand_id
1 'polypeptide(L)'
;TAANLHAPVIIAGTPGTFTHAGTENLLALVSAMAKQYHHPLAIHLDHHTKFDDIAQKVRSGVRSVMIDASHLPFAQNISRVKEVVDFCHRFDVSVEAELGQLGGQEDDVQVNEADAFYTNPAQAREFAEATGIDSLAVAIGTAHGMYASAPALDFSRLENIRQWVNLPLVL
;
A
#
# COMPACT_ATOMS: atom_id res chain seq x y z
N THR A 1 -11.52 7.77 18.39
CA THR A 1 -11.90 6.35 18.55
C THR A 1 -10.68 5.49 18.80
N ALA A 2 -9.62 5.50 17.93
CA ALA A 2 -8.44 4.68 18.07
C ALA A 2 -7.70 4.87 19.40
N ALA A 3 -7.50 6.11 19.84
CA ALA A 3 -6.88 6.42 21.15
C ALA A 3 -7.64 5.78 22.31
N ASN A 4 -8.98 5.79 22.28
CA ASN A 4 -9.81 5.16 23.32
C ASN A 4 -9.71 3.63 23.32
N LEU A 5 -9.34 3.05 22.18
CA LEU A 5 -9.15 1.60 22.01
C LEU A 5 -7.68 1.17 22.15
N HIS A 6 -6.78 2.11 22.38
CA HIS A 6 -5.33 1.90 22.39
C HIS A 6 -4.82 1.18 21.13
N ALA A 7 -5.45 1.44 19.98
CA ALA A 7 -5.13 0.80 18.69
C ALA A 7 -4.30 1.75 17.81
N PRO A 8 -3.05 1.44 17.44
CA PRO A 8 -2.27 2.24 16.51
C PRO A 8 -3.03 2.42 15.18
N VAL A 9 -2.79 3.54 14.50
CA VAL A 9 -3.50 3.88 13.25
C VAL A 9 -2.50 4.29 12.17
N ILE A 10 -2.72 3.77 10.98
CA ILE A 10 -2.08 4.23 9.75
C ILE A 10 -3.06 5.17 9.05
N ILE A 11 -2.60 6.37 8.71
CA ILE A 11 -3.34 7.37 7.94
C ILE A 11 -2.79 7.33 6.52
N ALA A 12 -3.53 6.68 5.62
CA ALA A 12 -3.18 6.54 4.22
C ALA A 12 -3.62 7.77 3.42
N GLY A 13 -2.84 8.13 2.41
CA GLY A 13 -3.15 9.19 1.48
C GLY A 13 -2.65 8.88 0.09
N THR A 14 -3.56 9.01 -0.88
CA THR A 14 -3.29 8.84 -2.31
C THR A 14 -2.49 10.03 -2.88
N PRO A 15 -1.94 9.94 -4.10
CA PRO A 15 -1.30 11.08 -4.75
C PRO A 15 -2.16 12.34 -4.78
N GLY A 16 -3.48 12.20 -5.00
CA GLY A 16 -4.45 13.30 -4.99
C GLY A 16 -4.53 13.98 -3.62
N THR A 17 -4.57 13.21 -2.54
CA THR A 17 -4.57 13.71 -1.16
C THR A 17 -3.33 14.56 -0.88
N PHE A 18 -2.14 14.07 -1.24
CA PHE A 18 -0.88 14.79 -1.04
C PHE A 18 -0.75 16.03 -1.93
N THR A 19 -1.28 15.99 -3.15
CA THR A 19 -1.31 17.15 -4.06
C THR A 19 -2.23 18.23 -3.52
N HIS A 20 -3.40 17.85 -2.96
CA HIS A 20 -4.38 18.80 -2.43
C HIS A 20 -3.91 19.44 -1.12
N ALA A 21 -3.46 18.66 -0.17
CA ALA A 21 -3.15 19.13 1.18
C ALA A 21 -1.70 19.61 1.36
N GLY A 22 -0.78 19.09 0.57
CA GLY A 22 0.67 19.28 0.70
C GLY A 22 1.31 18.35 1.73
N THR A 23 2.45 17.77 1.37
CA THR A 23 3.15 16.77 2.20
C THR A 23 3.51 17.31 3.58
N GLU A 24 4.08 18.50 3.65
CA GLU A 24 4.51 19.11 4.92
C GLU A 24 3.33 19.40 5.85
N ASN A 25 2.20 19.84 5.28
CA ASN A 25 0.98 20.11 6.04
C ASN A 25 0.39 18.83 6.64
N LEU A 26 0.36 17.74 5.86
CA LEU A 26 -0.12 16.43 6.34
C LEU A 26 0.79 15.88 7.45
N LEU A 27 2.10 15.96 7.27
CA LEU A 27 3.08 15.54 8.29
C LEU A 27 2.93 16.35 9.58
N ALA A 28 2.76 17.67 9.47
CA ALA A 28 2.56 18.54 10.63
C ALA A 28 1.24 18.22 11.35
N LEU A 29 0.15 18.01 10.61
CA LEU A 29 -1.15 17.66 11.16
C LEU A 29 -1.10 16.31 11.91
N VAL A 30 -0.57 15.26 11.27
CA VAL A 30 -0.48 13.93 11.88
C VAL A 30 0.42 13.96 13.12
N SER A 31 1.55 14.69 13.07
CA SER A 31 2.45 14.87 14.21
C SER A 31 1.77 15.58 15.38
N ALA A 32 0.97 16.62 15.10
CA ALA A 32 0.21 17.33 16.11
C ALA A 32 -0.84 16.43 16.76
N MET A 33 -1.55 15.64 15.95
CA MET A 33 -2.54 14.67 16.45
C MET A 33 -1.90 13.58 17.31
N ALA A 34 -0.76 13.01 16.87
CA ALA A 34 -0.06 12.01 17.64
C ALA A 34 0.35 12.53 19.04
N LYS A 35 0.85 13.75 19.10
CA LYS A 35 1.20 14.44 20.37
C LYS A 35 -0.02 14.71 21.23
N GLN A 36 -1.10 15.25 20.65
CA GLN A 36 -2.32 15.60 21.37
C GLN A 36 -2.99 14.39 22.02
N TYR A 37 -3.01 13.27 21.33
CA TYR A 37 -3.67 12.05 21.81
C TYR A 37 -2.71 11.05 22.47
N HIS A 38 -1.40 11.35 22.52
CA HIS A 38 -0.36 10.41 23.01
C HIS A 38 -0.50 9.03 22.37
N HIS A 39 -0.70 9.00 21.04
CA HIS A 39 -1.11 7.81 20.32
C HIS A 39 -0.21 7.57 19.09
N PRO A 40 0.20 6.31 18.83
CA PRO A 40 0.97 5.98 17.64
C PRO A 40 0.16 6.21 16.37
N LEU A 41 0.60 7.15 15.54
CA LEU A 41 0.06 7.42 14.21
C LEU A 41 1.19 7.33 13.19
N ALA A 42 0.94 6.64 12.09
CA ALA A 42 1.82 6.64 10.92
C ALA A 42 1.10 7.29 9.74
N ILE A 43 1.84 8.05 8.92
CA ILE A 43 1.37 8.51 7.62
C ILE A 43 1.92 7.56 6.56
N HIS A 44 1.07 7.16 5.63
CA HIS A 44 1.38 6.19 4.58
C HIS A 44 1.06 6.79 3.20
N LEU A 45 1.97 6.60 2.25
CA LEU A 45 1.70 6.87 0.84
C LEU A 45 0.95 5.70 0.24
N ASP A 46 -0.23 5.95 -0.31
CA ASP A 46 -1.14 4.95 -0.82
C ASP A 46 -1.24 5.04 -2.34
N HIS A 47 -1.08 3.93 -3.05
CA HIS A 47 -1.11 3.83 -4.52
C HIS A 47 -0.22 4.85 -5.27
N HIS A 48 0.96 5.16 -4.75
CA HIS A 48 1.93 5.98 -5.48
C HIS A 48 2.65 5.14 -6.54
N THR A 49 2.81 5.69 -7.75
CA THR A 49 3.35 4.97 -8.93
C THR A 49 4.71 5.49 -9.41
N LYS A 50 5.15 6.66 -8.90
CA LYS A 50 6.35 7.35 -9.40
C LYS A 50 7.44 7.38 -8.34
N PHE A 51 8.62 6.88 -8.71
CA PHE A 51 9.80 6.87 -7.84
C PHE A 51 10.16 8.27 -7.31
N ASP A 52 10.24 9.28 -8.20
CA ASP A 52 10.65 10.64 -7.81
C ASP A 52 9.68 11.28 -6.82
N ASP A 53 8.39 11.01 -6.96
CA ASP A 53 7.35 11.49 -6.06
C ASP A 53 7.49 10.86 -4.67
N ILE A 54 7.66 9.53 -4.60
CA ILE A 54 7.94 8.80 -3.36
C ILE A 54 9.22 9.33 -2.71
N ALA A 55 10.31 9.43 -3.47
CA ALA A 55 11.59 9.88 -2.98
C ALA A 55 11.54 11.30 -2.38
N GLN A 56 10.78 12.20 -3.01
CA GLN A 56 10.56 13.55 -2.48
C GLN A 56 9.86 13.51 -1.12
N LYS A 57 8.77 12.73 -1.00
CA LYS A 57 7.98 12.63 0.23
C LYS A 57 8.76 11.94 1.37
N VAL A 58 9.56 10.93 1.04
CA VAL A 58 10.49 10.29 2.00
C VAL A 58 11.50 11.30 2.54
N ARG A 59 12.09 12.14 1.67
CA ARG A 59 12.99 13.23 2.11
C ARG A 59 12.29 14.26 2.98
N SER A 60 11.00 14.51 2.77
CA SER A 60 10.18 15.39 3.62
C SER A 60 9.83 14.76 4.97
N GLY A 61 10.01 13.45 5.16
CA GLY A 61 9.80 12.79 6.46
C GLY A 61 8.76 11.68 6.49
N VAL A 62 8.17 11.29 5.37
CA VAL A 62 7.29 10.10 5.30
C VAL A 62 8.12 8.84 5.56
N ARG A 63 7.56 7.89 6.33
CA ARG A 63 8.26 6.66 6.76
C ARG A 63 7.52 5.36 6.42
N SER A 64 6.41 5.45 5.69
CA SER A 64 5.66 4.30 5.20
C SER A 64 5.13 4.63 3.82
N VAL A 65 5.41 3.79 2.84
CA VAL A 65 5.07 4.06 1.43
C VAL A 65 4.56 2.79 0.76
N MET A 66 3.60 2.96 -0.16
CA MET A 66 3.24 1.95 -1.13
C MET A 66 3.70 2.41 -2.51
N ILE A 67 4.39 1.51 -3.22
CA ILE A 67 4.63 1.60 -4.65
C ILE A 67 3.68 0.66 -5.38
N ASP A 68 2.76 1.22 -6.13
CA ASP A 68 1.84 0.45 -6.95
C ASP A 68 2.36 0.36 -8.39
N ALA A 69 2.82 -0.82 -8.75
CA ALA A 69 3.22 -1.21 -10.09
C ALA A 69 2.46 -2.46 -10.57
N SER A 70 1.31 -2.78 -9.93
CA SER A 70 0.49 -3.96 -10.20
C SER A 70 -0.02 -4.04 -11.64
N HIS A 71 -0.16 -2.90 -12.29
CA HIS A 71 -0.56 -2.79 -13.71
C HIS A 71 0.54 -3.21 -14.69
N LEU A 72 1.79 -3.37 -14.23
CA LEU A 72 2.92 -3.79 -15.07
C LEU A 72 3.02 -5.33 -15.13
N PRO A 73 3.64 -5.88 -16.19
CA PRO A 73 4.02 -7.29 -16.20
C PRO A 73 4.88 -7.67 -14.98
N PHE A 74 4.70 -8.89 -14.46
CA PHE A 74 5.29 -9.37 -13.20
C PHE A 74 6.77 -9.00 -12.99
N ALA A 75 7.63 -9.26 -14.00
CA ALA A 75 9.05 -8.93 -13.90
C ALA A 75 9.34 -7.43 -13.85
N GLN A 76 8.49 -6.62 -14.49
CA GLN A 76 8.61 -5.15 -14.44
C GLN A 76 8.09 -4.59 -13.12
N ASN A 77 7.02 -5.19 -12.55
CA ASN A 77 6.55 -4.87 -11.21
C ASN A 77 7.67 -5.13 -10.19
N ILE A 78 8.28 -6.33 -10.20
CA ILE A 78 9.43 -6.64 -9.35
C ILE A 78 10.55 -5.59 -9.49
N SER A 79 10.94 -5.26 -10.71
CA SER A 79 12.03 -4.30 -10.97
C SER A 79 11.71 -2.91 -10.42
N ARG A 80 10.48 -2.43 -10.62
CA ARG A 80 10.03 -1.12 -10.15
C ARG A 80 9.94 -1.07 -8.62
N VAL A 81 9.36 -2.11 -8.01
CA VAL A 81 9.25 -2.20 -6.56
C VAL A 81 10.62 -2.27 -5.90
N LYS A 82 11.52 -3.11 -6.45
CA LYS A 82 12.88 -3.23 -5.90
C LYS A 82 13.66 -1.91 -5.94
N GLU A 83 13.52 -1.10 -6.98
CA GLU A 83 14.12 0.23 -7.06
C GLU A 83 13.69 1.12 -5.89
N VAL A 84 12.39 1.08 -5.54
CA VAL A 84 11.83 1.85 -4.42
C VAL A 84 12.30 1.29 -3.09
N VAL A 85 12.29 -0.04 -2.91
CA VAL A 85 12.77 -0.71 -1.69
C VAL A 85 14.24 -0.37 -1.42
N ASP A 86 15.10 -0.51 -2.43
CA ASP A 86 16.54 -0.22 -2.32
C ASP A 86 16.81 1.25 -1.93
N PHE A 87 15.94 2.17 -2.32
CA PHE A 87 16.00 3.56 -1.89
C PHE A 87 15.45 3.74 -0.48
N CYS A 88 14.25 3.29 -0.22
CA CYS A 88 13.49 3.54 1.02
C CYS A 88 14.19 2.94 2.26
N HIS A 89 14.69 1.73 2.17
CA HIS A 89 15.37 1.05 3.29
C HIS A 89 16.62 1.79 3.78
N ARG A 90 17.27 2.61 2.95
CA ARG A 90 18.38 3.47 3.38
C ARG A 90 17.96 4.58 4.35
N PHE A 91 16.65 4.88 4.39
CA PHE A 91 16.05 5.93 5.23
C PHE A 91 15.16 5.35 6.34
N ASP A 92 15.22 4.04 6.58
CA ASP A 92 14.36 3.35 7.55
C ASP A 92 12.86 3.59 7.25
N VAL A 93 12.48 3.41 5.97
CA VAL A 93 11.12 3.59 5.45
C VAL A 93 10.58 2.23 5.03
N SER A 94 9.43 1.84 5.60
CA SER A 94 8.72 0.62 5.22
C SER A 94 8.08 0.76 3.84
N VAL A 95 8.16 -0.30 3.04
CA VAL A 95 7.62 -0.35 1.68
C VAL A 95 6.56 -1.44 1.56
N GLU A 96 5.39 -1.03 1.12
CA GLU A 96 4.31 -1.88 0.66
C GLU A 96 4.32 -1.94 -0.87
N ALA A 97 3.90 -3.07 -1.43
CA ALA A 97 3.63 -3.18 -2.87
C ALA A 97 2.44 -4.09 -3.13
N GLU A 98 1.88 -4.00 -4.34
CA GLU A 98 0.70 -4.75 -4.73
C GLU A 98 1.03 -5.83 -5.77
N LEU A 99 0.41 -7.00 -5.60
CA LEU A 99 0.40 -8.08 -6.57
C LEU A 99 -1.02 -8.59 -6.79
N GLY A 100 -1.44 -8.63 -8.02
CA GLY A 100 -2.83 -8.71 -8.46
C GLY A 100 -3.30 -7.32 -8.82
N GLN A 101 -4.55 -7.18 -9.23
CA GLN A 101 -5.18 -5.88 -9.48
C GLN A 101 -6.55 -5.84 -8.83
N LEU A 102 -6.76 -4.84 -7.99
CA LEU A 102 -8.09 -4.55 -7.45
C LEU A 102 -8.94 -3.87 -8.52
N GLY A 103 -10.20 -4.28 -8.63
CA GLY A 103 -11.20 -3.56 -9.42
C GLY A 103 -11.67 -2.29 -8.71
N GLY A 104 -12.36 -1.41 -9.45
CA GLY A 104 -12.95 -0.19 -8.90
C GLY A 104 -12.23 1.09 -9.29
N GLN A 105 -12.54 2.18 -8.60
CA GLN A 105 -11.96 3.49 -8.87
C GLN A 105 -11.41 4.10 -7.60
N GLU A 106 -10.15 4.56 -7.66
CA GLU A 106 -9.51 5.35 -6.64
C GLU A 106 -8.71 6.48 -7.29
N ASP A 107 -9.01 7.72 -6.93
CA ASP A 107 -8.50 8.93 -7.59
C ASP A 107 -8.56 8.84 -9.12
N ASP A 108 -7.38 8.88 -9.79
CA ASP A 108 -7.25 8.82 -11.25
C ASP A 108 -7.09 7.38 -11.78
N VAL A 109 -7.06 6.36 -10.90
CA VAL A 109 -6.92 4.95 -11.27
C VAL A 109 -8.30 4.31 -11.34
N GLN A 110 -8.62 3.77 -12.51
CA GLN A 110 -9.86 3.02 -12.73
C GLN A 110 -9.54 1.67 -13.35
N VAL A 111 -9.91 0.59 -12.68
CA VAL A 111 -9.81 -0.79 -13.17
C VAL A 111 -11.20 -1.38 -13.28
N ASN A 112 -11.58 -1.86 -14.47
CA ASN A 112 -12.85 -2.55 -14.62
C ASN A 112 -12.83 -3.85 -13.80
N GLU A 113 -13.96 -4.20 -13.17
CA GLU A 113 -14.09 -5.46 -12.40
C GLU A 113 -13.73 -6.71 -13.23
N ALA A 114 -13.96 -6.66 -14.55
CA ALA A 114 -13.60 -7.74 -15.48
C ALA A 114 -12.08 -7.89 -15.70
N ASP A 115 -11.31 -6.83 -15.43
CA ASP A 115 -9.86 -6.76 -15.59
C ASP A 115 -9.11 -6.95 -14.26
N ALA A 116 -9.85 -7.14 -13.16
CA ALA A 116 -9.28 -7.44 -11.85
C ALA A 116 -8.64 -8.85 -11.85
N PHE A 117 -7.41 -8.94 -11.38
CA PHE A 117 -6.67 -10.20 -11.32
C PHE A 117 -6.38 -10.60 -9.87
N TYR A 118 -6.87 -11.75 -9.47
CA TYR A 118 -6.57 -12.31 -8.16
C TYR A 118 -5.08 -12.64 -8.02
N THR A 119 -4.53 -12.36 -6.86
CA THR A 119 -3.14 -12.67 -6.55
C THR A 119 -2.87 -14.17 -6.63
N ASN A 120 -1.85 -14.57 -7.39
CA ASN A 120 -1.40 -15.95 -7.43
C ASN A 120 -0.48 -16.22 -6.22
N PRO A 121 -0.79 -17.23 -5.36
CA PRO A 121 -0.01 -17.50 -4.16
C PRO A 121 1.47 -17.83 -4.40
N ALA A 122 1.78 -18.58 -5.47
CA ALA A 122 3.17 -18.90 -5.82
C ALA A 122 3.96 -17.66 -6.26
N GLN A 123 3.32 -16.78 -7.06
CA GLN A 123 3.92 -15.51 -7.47
C GLN A 123 4.07 -14.55 -6.27
N ALA A 124 3.15 -14.57 -5.30
CA ALA A 124 3.25 -13.74 -4.10
C ALA A 124 4.54 -14.03 -3.31
N ARG A 125 4.90 -15.29 -3.17
CA ARG A 125 6.17 -15.69 -2.56
C ARG A 125 7.38 -15.18 -3.34
N GLU A 126 7.43 -15.46 -4.64
CA GLU A 126 8.52 -15.04 -5.52
C GLU A 126 8.68 -13.51 -5.49
N PHE A 127 7.54 -12.79 -5.55
CA PHE A 127 7.51 -11.33 -5.50
C PHE A 127 8.10 -10.78 -4.19
N ALA A 128 7.65 -11.30 -3.04
CA ALA A 128 8.14 -10.88 -1.74
C ALA A 128 9.65 -11.13 -1.56
N GLU A 129 10.12 -12.33 -1.97
CA GLU A 129 11.54 -12.71 -1.90
C GLU A 129 12.41 -11.87 -2.84
N ALA A 130 11.93 -11.57 -4.06
CA ALA A 130 12.69 -10.82 -5.06
C ALA A 130 12.75 -9.32 -4.77
N THR A 131 11.69 -8.74 -4.18
CA THR A 131 11.59 -7.30 -3.95
C THR A 131 12.12 -6.86 -2.59
N GLY A 132 11.94 -7.69 -1.55
CA GLY A 132 12.30 -7.35 -0.17
C GLY A 132 11.36 -6.33 0.48
N ILE A 133 10.09 -6.30 0.08
CA ILE A 133 9.04 -5.44 0.68
C ILE A 133 8.73 -5.81 2.13
N ASP A 134 8.13 -4.89 2.86
CA ASP A 134 7.75 -5.05 4.27
C ASP A 134 6.29 -5.47 4.46
N SER A 135 5.41 -5.18 3.50
CA SER A 135 4.01 -5.64 3.44
C SER A 135 3.56 -5.85 2.00
N LEU A 136 2.58 -6.72 1.81
CA LEU A 136 2.05 -7.09 0.50
C LEU A 136 0.55 -6.87 0.43
N ALA A 137 0.11 -5.99 -0.46
CA ALA A 137 -1.28 -5.86 -0.84
C ALA A 137 -1.66 -6.96 -1.84
N VAL A 138 -2.79 -7.64 -1.57
CA VAL A 138 -3.23 -8.81 -2.33
C VAL A 138 -4.69 -8.69 -2.75
N ALA A 139 -4.97 -9.08 -3.98
CA ALA A 139 -6.31 -9.12 -4.54
C ALA A 139 -6.97 -10.47 -4.29
N ILE A 140 -8.05 -10.48 -3.51
CA ILE A 140 -8.87 -11.66 -3.20
C ILE A 140 -10.36 -11.47 -3.53
N GLY A 141 -10.69 -10.43 -4.30
CA GLY A 141 -12.07 -10.04 -4.63
C GLY A 141 -12.54 -8.77 -3.91
N THR A 142 -11.65 -8.06 -3.25
CA THR A 142 -11.84 -6.69 -2.80
C THR A 142 -11.79 -5.72 -3.98
N ALA A 143 -12.40 -4.55 -3.84
CA ALA A 143 -12.38 -3.49 -4.83
C ALA A 143 -12.45 -2.12 -4.14
N HIS A 144 -11.93 -1.10 -4.80
CA HIS A 144 -12.05 0.28 -4.34
C HIS A 144 -13.47 0.83 -4.55
N GLY A 145 -13.89 1.72 -3.65
CA GLY A 145 -15.15 2.44 -3.76
C GLY A 145 -16.36 1.69 -3.21
N MET A 146 -17.54 2.05 -3.73
CA MET A 146 -18.81 1.50 -3.27
C MET A 146 -19.12 0.18 -3.96
N TYR A 147 -19.37 -0.86 -3.18
CA TYR A 147 -19.84 -2.14 -3.71
C TYR A 147 -21.30 -2.07 -4.14
N ALA A 148 -21.60 -2.52 -5.36
CA ALA A 148 -22.99 -2.67 -5.82
C ALA A 148 -23.70 -3.86 -5.15
N SER A 149 -22.94 -4.86 -4.70
CA SER A 149 -23.41 -6.03 -3.94
C SER A 149 -22.31 -6.49 -2.99
N ALA A 150 -22.64 -7.39 -2.06
CA ALA A 150 -21.64 -7.97 -1.16
C ALA A 150 -20.55 -8.70 -1.99
N PRO A 151 -19.25 -8.39 -1.77
CA PRO A 151 -18.17 -9.03 -2.52
C PRO A 151 -18.02 -10.51 -2.16
N ALA A 152 -17.69 -11.33 -3.14
CA ALA A 152 -17.32 -12.72 -2.92
C ALA A 152 -15.81 -12.83 -2.68
N LEU A 153 -15.39 -12.77 -1.42
CA LEU A 153 -13.98 -12.79 -1.06
C LEU A 153 -13.42 -14.22 -1.05
N ASP A 154 -12.27 -14.43 -1.69
CA ASP A 154 -11.57 -15.72 -1.74
C ASP A 154 -10.64 -15.89 -0.53
N PHE A 155 -11.23 -16.20 0.63
CA PHE A 155 -10.47 -16.46 1.85
C PHE A 155 -9.53 -17.67 1.74
N SER A 156 -9.85 -18.68 0.91
CA SER A 156 -8.97 -19.82 0.67
C SER A 156 -7.68 -19.38 -0.02
N ARG A 157 -7.77 -18.44 -0.94
CA ARG A 157 -6.61 -17.81 -1.58
C ARG A 157 -5.77 -17.02 -0.59
N LEU A 158 -6.41 -16.23 0.28
CA LEU A 158 -5.72 -15.48 1.33
C LEU A 158 -4.94 -16.41 2.27
N GLU A 159 -5.57 -17.52 2.70
CA GLU A 159 -4.93 -18.53 3.54
C GLU A 159 -3.72 -19.17 2.82
N ASN A 160 -3.87 -19.51 1.55
CA ASN A 160 -2.78 -20.04 0.73
C ASN A 160 -1.62 -19.04 0.60
N ILE A 161 -1.90 -17.76 0.34
CA ILE A 161 -0.87 -16.72 0.30
C ILE A 161 -0.16 -16.64 1.65
N ARG A 162 -0.90 -16.61 2.76
CA ARG A 162 -0.36 -16.54 4.11
C ARG A 162 0.58 -17.68 4.48
N GLN A 163 0.38 -18.86 3.90
CA GLN A 163 1.27 -20.02 4.11
C GLN A 163 2.65 -19.84 3.43
N TRP A 164 2.70 -19.06 2.34
CA TRP A 164 3.91 -18.87 1.54
C TRP A 164 4.64 -17.55 1.84
N VAL A 165 3.91 -16.55 2.33
CA VAL A 165 4.42 -15.19 2.55
C VAL A 165 4.38 -14.88 4.04
N ASN A 166 5.54 -14.66 4.64
CA ASN A 166 5.66 -14.32 6.06
C ASN A 166 5.76 -12.80 6.29
N LEU A 167 5.00 -12.02 5.52
CA LEU A 167 4.87 -10.57 5.65
C LEU A 167 3.43 -10.20 6.06
N PRO A 168 3.21 -9.03 6.65
CA PRO A 168 1.87 -8.45 6.75
C PRO A 168 1.19 -8.43 5.38
N LEU A 169 -0.08 -8.85 5.35
CA LEU A 169 -0.92 -8.78 4.15
C LEU A 169 -1.94 -7.66 4.31
N VAL A 170 -2.17 -6.93 3.22
CA VAL A 170 -3.12 -5.82 3.11
C VAL A 170 -4.22 -6.21 2.10
N LEU A 171 -5.48 -5.76 2.33
CA LEU A 171 -6.65 -6.13 1.53
C LEU A 171 -7.43 -4.90 1.08
#